data_fd7703fba86b2316b68ebdb32629acc1
#
_entry.id   fd7703fba86b2316b68ebdb32629acc1
#
_cell.length_a   1.000
_cell.length_b   1.000
_cell.length_c   1.000
_cell.angle_alpha   90.00
_cell.angle_beta   90.00
_cell.angle_gamma   90.00
#
_symmetry.space_group_name_H-M   'P 1'
#
loop_
_entity.id
_entity.type
_entity.pdbx_description
1 polymer ?
#
loop_
_entity_poly.entity_id
_entity_poly.type
_entity_poly.pdbx_seq_one_letter_code
_entity_poly.pdbx_strand_id
1 'polypeptide(L)'
;MGNTDDESAAADFSGGSVTLSTIHQAKGLEWSVVFLIGLCDGMFPHQRVIDDGDLAGLEEERRLFYVGITRAKDQLYLTYPRWNCRAQGGTFMQMPSRFLDEFPAGLVEEWEVE
;
A
#
# COMPACT_ATOMS: atom_id res chain seq x y z
N MET A 1 12.78 -13.27 -8.33
CA MET A 1 12.30 -13.11 -8.66
C MET A 1 12.10 -12.66 -9.06
N GLY A 2 11.83 -12.54 -9.24
CA GLY A 2 11.37 -11.96 -9.84
C GLY A 2 10.92 -11.87 -10.03
N ASN A 3 10.71 -11.88 -10.45
CA ASN A 3 10.15 -11.69 -11.00
C ASN A 3 9.59 -11.48 -11.20
N THR A 4 9.45 -11.46 -11.41
CA THR A 4 8.78 -11.31 -11.84
C THR A 4 8.31 -11.05 -12.19
N ASP A 5 8.40 -10.96 -12.74
CA ASP A 5 7.75 -10.78 -13.27
C ASP A 5 7.06 -10.91 -13.37
N ASP A 6 6.86 -10.91 -13.67
CA ASP A 6 5.90 -11.08 -13.75
C ASP A 6 5.30 -11.45 -13.15
N GLU A 7 5.85 -11.72 -12.82
CA GLU A 7 5.03 -11.84 -12.28
C GLU A 7 3.94 -11.18 -11.90
N SER A 8 3.95 -10.48 -11.89
CA SER A 8 2.67 -9.86 -11.88
C SER A 8 1.83 -10.34 -13.03
N ALA A 9 1.92 -11.55 -13.23
CA ALA A 9 1.07 -12.15 -14.23
C ALA A 9 -0.35 -12.08 -13.74
N ALA A 10 -1.23 -11.55 -14.54
CA ALA A 10 -2.64 -11.55 -14.24
C ALA A 10 -3.18 -12.95 -14.43
N ALA A 11 -3.94 -13.40 -13.46
CA ALA A 11 -4.68 -14.63 -13.62
C ALA A 11 -5.95 -14.30 -14.37
N ASP A 12 -6.14 -14.92 -15.51
CA ASP A 12 -7.25 -14.56 -16.37
C ASP A 12 -8.42 -15.50 -16.13
N PHE A 13 -9.43 -15.00 -15.47
CA PHE A 13 -10.67 -15.73 -15.24
C PHE A 13 -11.74 -15.18 -16.15
N SER A 14 -12.76 -15.98 -16.42
CA SER A 14 -13.83 -15.49 -17.27
C SER A 14 -14.43 -14.22 -16.66
N GLY A 15 -14.31 -13.12 -17.34
CA GLY A 15 -14.82 -11.86 -16.88
C GLY A 15 -13.87 -11.01 -16.12
N GLY A 16 -12.61 -11.47 -15.91
CA GLY A 16 -11.68 -10.60 -15.23
C GLY A 16 -10.43 -11.28 -14.75
N SER A 17 -9.55 -10.48 -14.19
CA SER A 17 -8.28 -10.96 -13.66
C SER A 17 -7.85 -10.07 -12.51
N VAL A 18 -6.95 -10.59 -11.69
CA VAL A 18 -6.34 -9.84 -10.58
C VAL A 18 -4.84 -9.77 -10.83
N THR A 19 -4.31 -8.58 -10.71
CA THR A 19 -2.88 -8.36 -10.86
C THR A 19 -2.27 -8.04 -9.51
N LEU A 20 -1.20 -8.73 -9.15
CA LEU A 20 -0.39 -8.39 -7.99
C LEU A 20 0.85 -7.68 -8.48
N SER A 21 1.18 -6.56 -7.84
CA SER A 21 2.27 -5.74 -8.32
C SER A 21 2.86 -4.93 -7.18
N THR A 22 4.12 -4.55 -7.31
CA THR A 22 4.67 -3.52 -6.47
C THR A 22 4.26 -2.17 -7.05
N ILE A 23 4.34 -1.13 -6.22
CA ILE A 23 4.03 0.21 -6.70
C ILE A 23 5.00 0.61 -7.80
N HIS A 24 6.27 0.27 -7.65
CA HIS A 24 7.27 0.61 -8.67
C HIS A 24 6.91 -0.01 -10.02
N GLN A 25 6.47 -1.26 -10.03
CA GLN A 25 6.15 -1.94 -11.28
C GLN A 25 4.83 -1.48 -11.85
N ALA A 26 3.99 -0.87 -11.02
CA ALA A 26 2.69 -0.40 -11.47
C ALA A 26 2.76 0.96 -12.16
N LYS A 27 3.91 1.60 -12.14
CA LYS A 27 4.08 2.93 -12.72
C LYS A 27 3.69 2.90 -14.20
N GLY A 28 2.85 3.83 -14.59
CA GLY A 28 2.38 3.92 -15.96
C GLY A 28 1.19 3.04 -16.29
N LEU A 29 0.74 2.22 -15.33
CA LEU A 29 -0.39 1.34 -15.53
C LEU A 29 -1.59 1.88 -14.74
N GLU A 30 -2.78 1.38 -15.09
CA GLU A 30 -4.00 1.78 -14.40
C GLU A 30 -4.95 0.60 -14.34
N TRP A 31 -5.78 0.61 -13.30
CA TRP A 31 -6.82 -0.41 -13.13
C TRP A 31 -8.08 0.26 -12.60
N SER A 32 -9.22 -0.34 -12.89
CA SER A 32 -10.48 0.19 -12.39
C SER A 32 -10.53 0.20 -10.87
N VAL A 33 -10.01 -0.84 -10.24
CA VAL A 33 -10.03 -0.99 -8.80
C VAL A 33 -8.63 -1.32 -8.32
N VAL A 34 -8.16 -0.59 -7.32
CA VAL A 34 -6.83 -0.81 -6.76
C VAL A 34 -6.94 -0.95 -5.25
N PHE A 35 -6.26 -1.95 -4.71
CA PHE A 35 -6.07 -2.13 -3.27
C PHE A 35 -4.61 -1.87 -2.95
N LEU A 36 -4.34 -0.86 -2.15
CA LEU A 36 -3.01 -0.66 -1.57
C LEU A 36 -3.03 -1.25 -0.17
N ILE A 37 -2.14 -2.20 0.08
CA ILE A 37 -2.14 -2.93 1.33
C ILE A 37 -0.91 -2.58 2.15
N GLY A 38 -0.98 -2.87 3.46
CA GLY A 38 0.17 -2.66 4.33
C GLY A 38 0.45 -1.21 4.65
N LEU A 39 -0.57 -0.38 4.67
CA LEU A 39 -0.39 1.05 4.88
C LEU A 39 -0.33 1.37 6.37
N CYS A 40 0.76 0.97 7.00
CA CYS A 40 0.99 1.26 8.41
C CYS A 40 2.42 1.72 8.60
N ASP A 41 2.62 2.57 9.62
CA ASP A 41 3.97 3.04 9.96
C ASP A 41 4.85 1.84 10.29
N GLY A 42 6.04 1.84 9.73
CA GLY A 42 6.95 0.72 9.86
C GLY A 42 7.01 -0.12 8.60
N MET A 43 5.93 -0.16 7.85
CA MET A 43 5.90 -0.84 6.57
C MET A 43 5.90 0.17 5.42
N PHE A 44 5.08 1.19 5.54
CA PHE A 44 5.00 2.24 4.53
C PHE A 44 4.50 3.51 5.20
N PRO A 45 5.39 4.42 5.62
CA PRO A 45 6.84 4.42 5.36
C PRO A 45 7.58 3.35 6.16
N HIS A 46 8.70 2.93 5.62
CA HIS A 46 9.52 1.88 6.21
C HIS A 46 10.10 2.33 7.55
N GLN A 47 10.23 1.39 8.48
CA GLN A 47 10.68 1.70 9.83
C GLN A 47 12.06 2.39 9.84
N ARG A 48 12.96 1.96 8.97
CA ARG A 48 14.29 2.55 8.91
C ARG A 48 14.23 4.04 8.58
N VAL A 49 13.36 4.40 7.64
CA VAL A 49 13.20 5.80 7.24
C VAL A 49 12.72 6.63 8.43
N ILE A 50 11.80 6.07 9.20
CA ILE A 50 11.28 6.74 10.39
C ILE A 50 12.37 6.89 11.44
N ASP A 51 13.07 5.79 11.74
CA ASP A 51 14.05 5.77 12.81
C ASP A 51 15.24 6.68 12.51
N ASP A 52 15.66 6.73 11.26
CA ASP A 52 16.82 7.53 10.88
C ASP A 52 16.49 9.00 10.69
N GLY A 53 15.21 9.36 10.73
CA GLY A 53 14.82 10.73 10.45
C GLY A 53 15.18 11.16 9.05
N ASP A 54 15.13 10.22 8.12
CA ASP A 54 15.55 10.42 6.74
C ASP A 54 14.45 11.14 5.97
N LEU A 55 14.52 12.47 5.93
CA LEU A 55 13.47 13.26 5.29
C LEU A 55 13.42 13.01 3.78
N ALA A 56 14.57 12.82 3.15
CA ALA A 56 14.59 12.55 1.72
C ALA A 56 13.95 11.20 1.42
N GLY A 57 14.23 10.20 2.25
CA GLY A 57 13.63 8.89 2.10
C GLY A 57 12.13 8.93 2.32
N LEU A 58 11.70 9.73 3.30
CA LEU A 58 10.27 9.87 3.58
C LEU A 58 9.55 10.50 2.38
N GLU A 59 10.16 11.52 1.77
CA GLU A 59 9.57 12.15 0.60
C GLU A 59 9.51 11.19 -0.58
N GLU A 60 10.51 10.34 -0.72
CA GLU A 60 10.51 9.36 -1.78
C GLU A 60 9.37 8.36 -1.60
N GLU A 61 9.15 7.90 -0.37
CA GLU A 61 8.06 6.97 -0.11
C GLU A 61 6.71 7.64 -0.24
N ARG A 62 6.61 8.91 0.12
CA ARG A 62 5.37 9.64 -0.10
C ARG A 62 5.05 9.73 -1.58
N ARG A 63 6.08 9.93 -2.40
CA ARG A 63 5.92 10.00 -3.84
C ARG A 63 5.39 8.67 -4.39
N LEU A 64 5.93 7.57 -3.87
CA LEU A 64 5.43 6.24 -4.24
C LEU A 64 3.99 6.05 -3.84
N PHE A 65 3.61 6.57 -2.67
CA PHE A 65 2.24 6.48 -2.21
C PHE A 65 1.30 7.14 -3.22
N TYR A 66 1.66 8.33 -3.69
CA TYR A 66 0.83 9.01 -4.67
C TYR A 66 0.81 8.29 -6.01
N VAL A 67 1.93 7.68 -6.40
CA VAL A 67 1.92 6.87 -7.61
C VAL A 67 0.90 5.74 -7.46
N GLY A 68 0.91 5.06 -6.32
CA GLY A 68 -0.03 3.97 -6.08
C GLY A 68 -1.47 4.42 -6.14
N ILE A 69 -1.76 5.55 -5.49
CA ILE A 69 -3.12 6.10 -5.47
C ILE A 69 -3.62 6.38 -6.89
N THR A 70 -2.76 6.96 -7.72
CA THR A 70 -3.17 7.39 -9.05
C THR A 70 -3.26 6.25 -10.04
N ARG A 71 -2.98 5.00 -9.62
CA ARG A 71 -3.21 3.83 -10.49
C ARG A 71 -4.68 3.43 -10.54
N ALA A 72 -5.50 3.96 -9.64
CA ALA A 72 -6.92 3.61 -9.58
C ALA A 72 -7.71 4.57 -10.46
N LYS A 73 -8.53 4.00 -11.35
CA LYS A 73 -9.40 4.82 -12.19
C LYS A 73 -10.75 5.08 -11.52
N ASP A 74 -11.31 4.08 -10.87
CA ASP A 74 -12.67 4.18 -10.36
C ASP A 74 -12.77 4.04 -8.85
N GLN A 75 -12.07 3.04 -8.28
CA GLN A 75 -12.17 2.77 -6.85
C GLN A 75 -10.79 2.49 -6.27
N LEU A 76 -10.56 3.01 -5.09
CA LEU A 76 -9.30 2.85 -4.38
C LEU A 76 -9.60 2.39 -2.97
N TYR A 77 -8.96 1.29 -2.57
CA TYR A 77 -9.05 0.78 -1.21
C TYR A 77 -7.68 0.84 -0.58
N LEU A 78 -7.62 1.51 0.58
CA LEU A 78 -6.38 1.66 1.33
C LEU A 78 -6.52 0.83 2.59
N THR A 79 -5.66 -0.17 2.77
CA THR A 79 -5.85 -1.10 3.87
C THR A 79 -4.59 -1.23 4.71
N TYR A 80 -4.80 -1.55 5.97
CA TYR A 80 -3.71 -1.89 6.87
C TYR A 80 -4.24 -2.83 7.95
N PRO A 81 -3.38 -3.72 8.46
CA PRO A 81 -3.79 -4.58 9.56
C PRO A 81 -3.74 -3.78 10.86
N ARG A 82 -4.74 -3.97 11.73
CA ARG A 82 -4.72 -3.33 13.04
C ARG A 82 -3.78 -4.05 13.99
N TRP A 83 -3.62 -5.34 13.80
CA TRP A 83 -2.73 -6.15 14.62
C TRP A 83 -1.73 -6.84 13.72
N ASN A 84 -0.51 -6.96 14.21
CA ASN A 84 0.55 -7.61 13.47
C ASN A 84 1.23 -8.62 14.37
N CYS A 85 1.56 -9.80 13.80
CA CYS A 85 2.26 -10.85 14.52
C CYS A 85 3.70 -10.84 14.09
N ARG A 86 4.60 -10.71 15.03
CA ARG A 86 6.02 -10.73 14.71
C ARG A 86 6.54 -12.16 14.72
N ALA A 87 7.61 -12.37 13.94
CA ALA A 87 8.24 -13.67 13.86
C ALA A 87 8.80 -14.11 15.21
N GLN A 88 9.21 -13.18 16.06
CA GLN A 88 9.70 -13.50 17.38
C GLN A 88 8.60 -13.73 18.40
N GLY A 89 7.37 -13.79 17.93
CA GLY A 89 6.24 -14.00 18.81
C GLY A 89 5.63 -12.70 19.28
N GLY A 90 4.43 -12.81 19.81
CA GLY A 90 3.71 -11.65 20.27
C GLY A 90 2.99 -10.92 19.15
N THR A 91 1.94 -10.21 19.54
CA THR A 91 1.21 -9.35 18.65
C THR A 91 1.32 -7.92 19.14
N PHE A 92 1.20 -6.99 18.23
CA PHE A 92 1.22 -5.59 18.61
C PHE A 92 0.28 -4.81 17.68
N MET A 93 -0.22 -3.69 18.18
CA MET A 93 -1.13 -2.86 17.43
C MET A 93 -0.34 -2.07 16.40
N GLN A 94 -0.83 -2.08 15.16
CA GLN A 94 -0.21 -1.32 14.08
C GLN A 94 -0.83 0.08 14.05
N MET A 95 0.01 1.06 13.79
CA MET A 95 -0.46 2.42 13.58
C MET A 95 -0.66 2.62 12.09
N PRO A 96 -1.79 3.25 11.69
CA PRO A 96 -1.97 3.54 10.27
C PRO A 96 -0.85 4.42 9.75
N SER A 97 -0.56 4.26 8.47
CA SER A 97 0.49 5.06 7.84
C SER A 97 0.20 6.54 8.01
N ARG A 98 1.23 7.31 8.31
CA ARG A 98 1.10 8.76 8.41
C ARG A 98 0.67 9.39 7.10
N PHE A 99 0.89 8.71 5.98
CA PHE A 99 0.45 9.21 4.68
C PHE A 99 -1.07 9.25 4.58
N LEU A 100 -1.77 8.38 5.33
CA LEU A 100 -3.22 8.38 5.32
C LEU A 100 -3.79 9.65 5.95
N ASP A 101 -3.05 10.26 6.86
CA ASP A 101 -3.49 11.49 7.52
C ASP A 101 -3.47 12.69 6.57
N GLU A 102 -2.87 12.55 5.40
CA GLU A 102 -2.78 13.65 4.45
C GLU A 102 -4.05 13.84 3.64
N PHE A 103 -4.99 12.92 3.74
CA PHE A 103 -6.28 13.09 3.08
C PHE A 103 -7.15 14.08 3.85
N PRO A 104 -7.86 14.96 3.15
CA PRO A 104 -8.80 15.84 3.84
C PRO A 104 -9.91 15.04 4.53
N ALA A 105 -10.41 15.59 5.62
CA ALA A 105 -11.49 14.95 6.35
C ALA A 105 -12.70 14.79 5.44
N GLY A 106 -13.33 13.62 5.50
CA GLY A 106 -14.52 13.36 4.72
C GLY A 106 -14.25 12.88 3.30
N LEU A 107 -13.00 12.89 2.86
CA LEU A 107 -12.65 12.41 1.54
C LEU A 107 -12.63 10.88 1.49
N VAL A 108 -12.31 10.26 2.61
CA VAL A 108 -12.13 8.82 2.70
C VAL A 108 -13.14 8.25 3.67
N GLU A 109 -13.78 7.15 3.29
CA GLU A 109 -14.71 6.43 4.17
C GLU A 109 -13.94 5.30 4.84
N GLU A 110 -14.04 5.22 6.16
CA GLU A 110 -13.25 4.27 6.93
C GLU A 110 -14.12 3.10 7.37
N TRP A 111 -13.66 1.90 7.08
CA TRP A 111 -14.36 0.68 7.45
C TRP A 111 -13.45 -0.18 8.31
N GLU A 112 -14.06 -0.90 9.22
CA GLU A 112 -13.36 -1.87 10.02
C GLU A 112 -13.91 -3.24 9.69
N VAL A 113 -13.01 -4.14 9.30
CA VAL A 113 -13.38 -5.50 8.93
C VAL A 113 -12.93 -6.44 10.03
N GLU A 114 -13.85 -7.28 10.53
CA GLU A 114 -13.54 -8.22 11.59
C GLU A 114 -13.36 -9.62 11.08
#